data_59a03346a6691b0e3e27ecb33eb42647
#
_entry.id   59a03346a6691b0e3e27ecb33eb42647
#
_cell.length_a   1.000
_cell.length_b   1.000
_cell.length_c   1.000
_cell.angle_alpha   90.00
_cell.angle_beta   90.00
_cell.angle_gamma   90.00
#
_symmetry.space_group_name_H-M   'P 1'
#
loop_
_entity.id
_entity.type
_entity.pdbx_description
1 polymer ?
#
loop_
_entity_poly.entity_id
_entity_poly.type
_entity_poly.pdbx_seq_one_letter_code
_entity_poly.pdbx_strand_id
1 'polypeptide(L)'
;MTMSDPLVSIIIPVYNGEQTIERCLTSIRNQTYKNFEVLMINDGSKDHSLQVLNKFERNDERFHVINKVNTGVSDTRNTGILLSKGVYLQFVDSDDWLVKDAIATFVNAAKSDDCELIITDFYRVVGHKIYTKGHIPTESIINRKTFAEYMMKAPANFYYGVMWNKFYRRDIVINNNIKCSRDLNWCEDFLFNLEYLQYIKNVSVIRKPVYYYVKTKGSIVSTQINLKQSVRTKRILFDYYKDLYKSMDLYDENKFKIQLFYFAVARDGGKKIKTAGFKQSHK
;
A
#
# COMPACT_ATOMS: atom_id res chain seq x y z
N MET A 1 -8.07 31.63 4.26
CA MET A 1 -7.96 30.88 5.54
C MET A 1 -6.87 29.85 5.36
N THR A 2 -5.76 29.95 6.07
CA THR A 2 -4.74 28.88 6.08
C THR A 2 -5.39 27.66 6.72
N MET A 3 -5.60 26.59 5.93
CA MET A 3 -6.06 25.31 6.49
C MET A 3 -5.05 24.90 7.56
N SER A 4 -5.54 24.62 8.78
CA SER A 4 -4.70 24.05 9.84
C SER A 4 -4.04 22.79 9.32
N ASP A 5 -2.84 22.49 9.77
CA ASP A 5 -2.11 21.28 9.40
C ASP A 5 -2.97 20.04 9.72
N PRO A 6 -3.37 19.20 8.75
CA PRO A 6 -4.24 18.07 9.01
C PRO A 6 -3.54 16.99 9.84
N LEU A 7 -4.25 16.39 10.79
CA LEU A 7 -3.73 15.22 11.52
C LEU A 7 -3.59 14.03 10.56
N VAL A 8 -2.45 13.34 10.62
CA VAL A 8 -2.17 12.13 9.86
C VAL A 8 -2.11 10.92 10.80
N SER A 9 -2.86 9.87 10.54
CA SER A 9 -2.73 8.61 11.26
C SER A 9 -1.78 7.67 10.50
N ILE A 10 -0.67 7.31 11.12
CA ILE A 10 0.31 6.35 10.60
C ILE A 10 0.03 5.00 11.23
N ILE A 11 -0.32 4.00 10.43
CA ILE A 11 -0.74 2.67 10.88
C ILE A 11 0.40 1.68 10.60
N ILE A 12 0.87 1.02 11.66
CA ILE A 12 2.01 0.08 11.60
C ILE A 12 1.57 -1.28 12.17
N PRO A 13 1.29 -2.28 11.32
CA PRO A 13 1.12 -3.64 11.77
C PRO A 13 2.48 -4.23 12.18
N VAL A 14 2.54 -4.85 13.37
CA VAL A 14 3.77 -5.41 13.92
C VAL A 14 3.56 -6.86 14.35
N TYR A 15 4.35 -7.77 13.79
CA TYR A 15 4.42 -9.17 14.22
C TYR A 15 5.85 -9.70 14.10
N ASN A 16 6.49 -10.00 15.23
CA ASN A 16 7.88 -10.50 15.31
C ASN A 16 8.88 -9.63 14.52
N GLY A 17 8.86 -8.32 14.78
CA GLY A 17 9.66 -7.32 14.08
C GLY A 17 10.81 -6.72 14.90
N GLU A 18 11.26 -7.36 15.99
CA GLU A 18 12.25 -6.81 16.93
C GLU A 18 13.52 -6.26 16.27
N GLN A 19 13.96 -6.86 15.15
CA GLN A 19 15.19 -6.48 14.47
C GLN A 19 15.03 -5.25 13.55
N THR A 20 13.82 -4.88 13.20
CA THR A 20 13.56 -3.84 12.18
C THR A 20 12.75 -2.67 12.69
N ILE A 21 11.85 -2.92 13.64
CA ILE A 21 10.85 -1.94 14.09
C ILE A 21 11.47 -0.66 14.67
N GLU A 22 12.61 -0.73 15.37
CA GLU A 22 13.26 0.46 15.91
C GLU A 22 13.71 1.43 14.82
N ARG A 23 14.23 0.91 13.69
CA ARG A 23 14.57 1.73 12.50
C ARG A 23 13.32 2.36 11.90
N CYS A 24 12.25 1.59 11.72
CA CYS A 24 10.97 2.07 11.22
C CYS A 24 10.46 3.24 12.06
N LEU A 25 10.28 3.05 13.36
CA LEU A 25 9.75 4.04 14.28
C LEU A 25 10.66 5.27 14.42
N THR A 26 11.98 5.08 14.39
CA THR A 26 12.94 6.20 14.40
C THR A 26 12.78 7.08 13.15
N SER A 27 12.54 6.49 11.98
CA SER A 27 12.32 7.24 10.74
C SER A 27 11.04 8.08 10.81
N ILE A 28 10.00 7.58 11.48
CA ILE A 28 8.73 8.27 11.67
C ILE A 28 8.85 9.38 12.72
N ARG A 29 9.47 9.10 13.87
CA ARG A 29 9.73 10.11 14.90
C ARG A 29 10.46 11.34 14.37
N ASN A 30 11.38 11.12 13.43
CA ASN A 30 12.21 12.15 12.82
C ASN A 30 11.58 12.86 11.63
N GLN A 31 10.30 12.63 11.33
CA GLN A 31 9.60 13.33 10.24
C GLN A 31 9.60 14.85 10.46
N THR A 32 9.72 15.60 9.38
CA THR A 32 9.66 17.08 9.40
C THR A 32 8.26 17.58 9.74
N TYR A 33 7.23 16.95 9.20
CA TYR A 33 5.83 17.18 9.59
C TYR A 33 5.59 16.67 11.01
N LYS A 34 4.85 17.41 11.84
CA LYS A 34 4.72 17.08 13.28
C LYS A 34 3.31 16.69 13.71
N ASN A 35 2.28 17.08 12.96
CA ASN A 35 0.89 16.79 13.33
C ASN A 35 0.45 15.40 12.85
N PHE A 36 0.96 14.36 13.50
CA PHE A 36 0.59 12.98 13.23
C PHE A 36 0.45 12.17 14.53
N GLU A 37 -0.31 11.09 14.45
CA GLU A 37 -0.34 10.01 15.43
C GLU A 37 0.20 8.72 14.80
N VAL A 38 0.78 7.85 15.61
CA VAL A 38 1.31 6.54 15.18
C VAL A 38 0.60 5.44 15.92
N LEU A 39 -0.16 4.63 15.21
CA LEU A 39 -0.85 3.47 15.76
C LEU A 39 0.00 2.22 15.49
N MET A 40 0.69 1.76 16.53
CA MET A 40 1.56 0.57 16.49
C MET A 40 0.75 -0.64 16.96
N ILE A 41 0.24 -1.43 16.03
CA ILE A 41 -0.63 -2.56 16.35
C ILE A 41 0.20 -3.84 16.45
N ASN A 42 0.49 -4.29 17.69
CA ASN A 42 1.17 -5.55 17.96
C ASN A 42 0.21 -6.72 17.80
N ASP A 43 0.41 -7.51 16.76
CA ASP A 43 -0.41 -8.68 16.43
C ASP A 43 0.08 -9.95 17.16
N GLY A 44 0.25 -9.86 18.47
CA GLY A 44 0.64 -10.98 19.32
C GLY A 44 2.06 -11.47 19.07
N SER A 45 3.03 -10.55 18.90
CA SER A 45 4.46 -10.89 18.76
C SER A 45 4.96 -11.72 19.92
N LYS A 46 5.86 -12.67 19.62
CA LYS A 46 6.49 -13.57 20.59
C LYS A 46 7.95 -13.21 20.89
N ASP A 47 8.48 -12.24 20.16
CA ASP A 47 9.81 -11.66 20.32
C ASP A 47 9.77 -10.38 21.17
N HIS A 48 10.83 -9.59 21.17
CA HIS A 48 10.93 -8.35 21.93
C HIS A 48 10.25 -7.14 21.26
N SER A 49 9.48 -7.32 20.18
CA SER A 49 8.78 -6.22 19.48
C SER A 49 7.97 -5.36 20.42
N LEU A 50 7.11 -5.95 21.26
CA LEU A 50 6.25 -5.20 22.18
C LEU A 50 7.05 -4.31 23.15
N GLN A 51 8.22 -4.77 23.58
CA GLN A 51 9.10 -3.98 24.47
C GLN A 51 9.63 -2.74 23.75
N VAL A 52 10.00 -2.88 22.47
CA VAL A 52 10.45 -1.74 21.63
C VAL A 52 9.29 -0.75 21.45
N LEU A 53 8.07 -1.23 21.12
CA LEU A 53 6.90 -0.37 20.94
C LEU A 53 6.61 0.44 22.21
N ASN A 54 6.57 -0.20 23.37
CA ASN A 54 6.33 0.45 24.67
C ASN A 54 7.41 1.51 25.01
N LYS A 55 8.66 1.32 24.56
CA LYS A 55 9.72 2.33 24.70
C LYS A 55 9.41 3.59 23.89
N PHE A 56 8.90 3.46 22.65
CA PHE A 56 8.53 4.59 21.82
C PHE A 56 7.32 5.34 22.37
N GLU A 57 6.27 4.64 22.80
CA GLU A 57 5.07 5.22 23.42
C GLU A 57 5.40 6.04 24.66
N ARG A 58 6.28 5.55 25.55
CA ARG A 58 6.69 6.29 26.76
C ARG A 58 7.49 7.55 26.47
N ASN A 59 8.19 7.61 25.33
CA ASN A 59 9.10 8.71 24.99
C ASN A 59 8.52 9.74 24.01
N ASP A 60 7.35 9.48 23.42
CA ASP A 60 6.73 10.39 22.43
C ASP A 60 5.22 10.16 22.43
N GLU A 61 4.46 11.14 22.88
CA GLU A 61 2.99 11.10 23.03
C GLU A 61 2.20 10.83 21.75
N ARG A 62 2.84 10.99 20.60
CA ARG A 62 2.24 10.70 19.28
C ARG A 62 2.17 9.21 18.98
N PHE A 63 2.91 8.37 19.73
CA PHE A 63 3.01 6.93 19.49
C PHE A 63 2.11 6.17 20.46
N HIS A 64 1.22 5.33 19.94
CA HIS A 64 0.24 4.56 20.69
C HIS A 64 0.39 3.08 20.40
N VAL A 65 0.53 2.27 21.44
CA VAL A 65 0.62 0.80 21.34
C VAL A 65 -0.77 0.18 21.50
N ILE A 66 -1.16 -0.62 20.54
CA ILE A 66 -2.34 -1.47 20.60
C ILE A 66 -1.88 -2.92 20.59
N ASN A 67 -2.00 -3.60 21.72
CA ASN A 67 -1.61 -5.00 21.87
C ASN A 67 -2.82 -5.91 21.74
N LYS A 68 -2.78 -6.88 20.81
CA LYS A 68 -3.88 -7.82 20.56
C LYS A 68 -3.35 -9.24 20.33
N VAL A 69 -4.23 -10.22 20.41
CA VAL A 69 -3.91 -11.58 19.96
C VAL A 69 -3.69 -11.61 18.46
N ASN A 70 -2.87 -12.55 17.98
CA ASN A 70 -2.58 -12.67 16.56
C ASN A 70 -3.84 -13.06 15.75
N THR A 71 -4.22 -12.22 14.82
CA THR A 71 -5.34 -12.42 13.90
C THR A 71 -4.99 -12.13 12.44
N GLY A 72 -3.70 -11.84 12.18
CA GLY A 72 -3.17 -11.58 10.85
C GLY A 72 -3.16 -10.10 10.44
N VAL A 73 -2.39 -9.79 9.41
CA VAL A 73 -2.09 -8.43 8.96
C VAL A 73 -3.32 -7.63 8.54
N SER A 74 -4.29 -8.26 7.87
CA SER A 74 -5.54 -7.62 7.44
C SER A 74 -6.33 -7.09 8.65
N ASP A 75 -6.53 -7.92 9.67
CA ASP A 75 -7.24 -7.53 10.87
C ASP A 75 -6.48 -6.46 11.65
N THR A 76 -5.18 -6.57 11.69
CA THR A 76 -4.27 -5.62 12.34
C THR A 76 -4.35 -4.24 11.66
N ARG A 77 -4.34 -4.16 10.32
CA ARG A 77 -4.57 -2.92 9.59
C ARG A 77 -5.98 -2.36 9.83
N ASN A 78 -7.01 -3.22 9.82
CA ASN A 78 -8.39 -2.82 10.09
C ASN A 78 -8.55 -2.24 11.50
N THR A 79 -7.88 -2.80 12.50
CA THR A 79 -7.82 -2.24 13.85
C THR A 79 -7.23 -0.83 13.85
N GLY A 80 -6.13 -0.62 13.12
CA GLY A 80 -5.52 0.70 12.96
C GLY A 80 -6.44 1.70 12.25
N ILE A 81 -7.14 1.29 11.18
CA ILE A 81 -8.12 2.12 10.48
C ILE A 81 -9.25 2.56 11.44
N LEU A 82 -9.79 1.63 12.23
CA LEU A 82 -10.88 1.90 13.17
C LEU A 82 -10.47 2.89 14.26
N LEU A 83 -9.26 2.77 14.81
CA LEU A 83 -8.76 3.60 15.89
C LEU A 83 -8.17 4.95 15.42
N SER A 84 -7.93 5.12 14.14
CA SER A 84 -7.36 6.33 13.56
C SER A 84 -8.26 7.55 13.75
N LYS A 85 -7.65 8.72 13.98
CA LYS A 85 -8.32 10.03 14.18
C LYS A 85 -7.94 11.04 13.10
N GLY A 86 -6.90 10.76 12.31
CA GLY A 86 -6.38 11.66 11.29
C GLY A 86 -7.33 11.88 10.13
N VAL A 87 -7.15 12.99 9.44
CA VAL A 87 -7.82 13.27 8.16
C VAL A 87 -7.32 12.32 7.07
N TYR A 88 -6.06 11.94 7.16
CA TYR A 88 -5.38 11.05 6.22
C TYR A 88 -4.81 9.82 6.91
N LEU A 89 -4.75 8.73 6.16
CA LEU A 89 -4.12 7.46 6.57
C LEU A 89 -2.83 7.23 5.77
N GLN A 90 -1.77 6.86 6.49
CA GLN A 90 -0.52 6.35 5.94
C GLN A 90 -0.25 4.96 6.52
N PHE A 91 -0.03 3.97 5.67
CA PHE A 91 0.40 2.64 6.11
C PHE A 91 1.92 2.53 6.01
N VAL A 92 2.54 1.90 7.00
CA VAL A 92 3.99 1.64 7.00
C VAL A 92 4.22 0.22 7.52
N ASP A 93 4.93 -0.60 6.77
CA ASP A 93 5.30 -1.94 7.22
C ASP A 93 6.49 -1.87 8.20
N SER A 94 6.50 -2.75 9.22
CA SER A 94 7.44 -2.69 10.34
C SER A 94 8.90 -3.00 9.99
N ASP A 95 9.15 -3.54 8.81
CA ASP A 95 10.48 -3.84 8.28
C ASP A 95 11.04 -2.78 7.32
N ASP A 96 10.27 -1.72 7.05
CA ASP A 96 10.59 -0.64 6.14
C ASP A 96 10.88 0.68 6.88
N TRP A 97 11.15 1.78 6.15
CA TRP A 97 11.32 3.11 6.74
C TRP A 97 11.02 4.23 5.74
N LEU A 98 10.80 5.45 6.26
CA LEU A 98 10.47 6.64 5.49
C LEU A 98 11.68 7.55 5.28
N VAL A 99 11.68 8.34 4.19
CA VAL A 99 12.56 9.50 4.09
C VAL A 99 12.11 10.60 5.09
N LYS A 100 13.02 11.50 5.46
CA LYS A 100 12.80 12.50 6.53
C LYS A 100 11.60 13.43 6.30
N ASP A 101 11.23 13.68 5.06
CA ASP A 101 10.14 14.59 4.67
C ASP A 101 8.97 13.86 3.96
N ALA A 102 8.82 12.56 4.18
CA ALA A 102 7.78 11.75 3.54
C ALA A 102 6.38 12.28 3.84
N ILE A 103 6.04 12.46 5.13
CA ILE A 103 4.71 12.93 5.53
C ILE A 103 4.47 14.36 5.05
N ALA A 104 5.47 15.24 5.13
CA ALA A 104 5.37 16.59 4.59
C ALA A 104 5.10 16.60 3.07
N THR A 105 5.73 15.69 2.33
CA THR A 105 5.51 15.54 0.88
C THR A 105 4.05 15.17 0.59
N PHE A 106 3.50 14.18 1.30
CA PHE A 106 2.09 13.79 1.16
C PHE A 106 1.12 14.91 1.55
N VAL A 107 1.35 15.56 2.70
CA VAL A 107 0.46 16.61 3.19
C VAL A 107 0.47 17.84 2.27
N ASN A 108 1.62 18.22 1.74
CA ASN A 108 1.72 19.33 0.81
C ASN A 108 0.92 19.07 -0.46
N ALA A 109 1.02 17.87 -1.05
CA ALA A 109 0.20 17.49 -2.18
C ALA A 109 -1.29 17.44 -1.83
N ALA A 110 -1.65 16.91 -0.67
CA ALA A 110 -3.04 16.85 -0.22
C ALA A 110 -3.68 18.24 -0.06
N LYS A 111 -2.89 19.25 0.34
CA LYS A 111 -3.34 20.64 0.47
C LYS A 111 -3.46 21.37 -0.86
N SER A 112 -2.56 21.06 -1.82
CA SER A 112 -2.51 21.78 -3.10
C SER A 112 -3.49 21.22 -4.12
N ASP A 113 -3.73 19.91 -4.09
CA ASP A 113 -4.26 19.19 -5.24
C ASP A 113 -5.75 18.84 -5.11
N ASP A 114 -6.34 18.96 -3.92
CA ASP A 114 -7.71 18.50 -3.61
C ASP A 114 -8.01 17.08 -4.15
N CYS A 115 -7.02 16.19 -3.99
CA CYS A 115 -7.10 14.82 -4.45
C CYS A 115 -7.45 13.87 -3.32
N GLU A 116 -8.20 12.82 -3.63
CA GLU A 116 -8.60 11.82 -2.66
C GLU A 116 -7.53 10.75 -2.42
N LEU A 117 -6.61 10.59 -3.38
CA LEU A 117 -5.47 9.66 -3.28
C LEU A 117 -4.20 10.35 -3.75
N ILE A 118 -3.12 10.21 -2.99
CA ILE A 118 -1.79 10.59 -3.43
C ILE A 118 -0.94 9.33 -3.53
N ILE A 119 -0.18 9.19 -4.61
CA ILE A 119 0.74 8.06 -4.83
C ILE A 119 2.13 8.58 -5.13
N THR A 120 3.15 7.91 -4.54
CA THR A 120 4.56 8.29 -4.73
C THR A 120 5.36 7.14 -5.35
N ASP A 121 6.50 7.49 -5.94
CA ASP A 121 7.57 6.55 -6.19
C ASP A 121 8.19 6.07 -4.86
N PHE A 122 9.00 5.02 -4.91
CA PHE A 122 9.64 4.45 -3.74
C PHE A 122 11.05 3.91 -4.04
N TYR A 123 11.82 3.72 -3.00
CA TYR A 123 13.10 3.04 -3.04
C TYR A 123 12.92 1.54 -2.73
N ARG A 124 13.46 0.68 -3.58
CA ARG A 124 13.57 -0.76 -3.31
C ARG A 124 14.99 -1.08 -2.84
N VAL A 125 15.09 -1.61 -1.61
CA VAL A 125 16.35 -2.00 -0.98
C VAL A 125 16.56 -3.51 -1.14
N VAL A 126 17.71 -3.90 -1.70
CA VAL A 126 18.09 -5.30 -1.89
C VAL A 126 19.53 -5.46 -1.43
N GLY A 127 19.74 -5.97 -0.22
CA GLY A 127 21.03 -5.95 0.45
C GLY A 127 21.52 -4.50 0.63
N HIS A 128 22.65 -4.15 0.05
CA HIS A 128 23.23 -2.80 0.10
C HIS A 128 22.83 -1.91 -1.10
N LYS A 129 22.04 -2.42 -2.04
CA LYS A 129 21.66 -1.68 -3.26
C LYS A 129 20.28 -1.07 -3.11
N ILE A 130 20.14 0.19 -3.55
CA ILE A 130 18.90 0.95 -3.54
C ILE A 130 18.54 1.30 -4.98
N TYR A 131 17.29 1.03 -5.34
CA TYR A 131 16.75 1.29 -6.68
C TYR A 131 15.49 2.14 -6.56
N THR A 132 15.39 3.22 -7.31
CA THR A 132 14.13 3.95 -7.45
C THR A 132 13.14 3.14 -8.27
N LYS A 133 11.90 3.09 -7.82
CA LYS A 133 10.78 2.42 -8.45
C LYS A 133 9.59 3.36 -8.55
N GLY A 134 9.02 3.43 -9.74
CA GLY A 134 7.79 4.14 -10.07
C GLY A 134 7.20 3.53 -11.32
N HIS A 135 6.00 3.94 -11.71
CA HIS A 135 5.38 3.43 -12.92
C HIS A 135 4.70 4.51 -13.76
N ILE A 136 4.09 5.52 -13.14
CA ILE A 136 3.46 6.63 -13.85
C ILE A 136 4.54 7.65 -14.23
N PRO A 137 4.70 7.99 -15.52
CA PRO A 137 5.85 8.76 -15.99
C PRO A 137 5.77 10.27 -15.72
N THR A 138 4.58 10.76 -15.39
CA THR A 138 4.32 12.20 -15.19
C THR A 138 4.01 12.50 -13.73
N GLU A 139 4.51 13.62 -13.22
CA GLU A 139 4.08 14.20 -11.96
C GLU A 139 2.92 15.14 -12.24
N SER A 140 1.72 14.79 -11.83
CA SER A 140 0.51 15.56 -12.11
C SER A 140 -0.70 15.00 -11.36
N ILE A 141 -1.77 15.79 -11.33
CA ILE A 141 -3.09 15.29 -10.98
C ILE A 141 -3.68 14.59 -12.20
N ILE A 142 -4.08 13.34 -12.03
CA ILE A 142 -4.76 12.56 -13.06
C ILE A 142 -6.10 12.08 -12.53
N ASN A 143 -7.09 11.95 -13.42
CA ASN A 143 -8.37 11.37 -13.02
C ASN A 143 -8.27 9.85 -12.84
N ARG A 144 -9.26 9.27 -12.16
CA ARG A 144 -9.35 7.83 -11.88
C ARG A 144 -9.25 6.97 -13.16
N LYS A 145 -9.84 7.43 -14.27
CA LYS A 145 -9.83 6.70 -15.54
C LYS A 145 -8.40 6.59 -16.09
N THR A 146 -7.66 7.69 -16.13
CA THR A 146 -6.25 7.71 -16.56
C THR A 146 -5.37 6.86 -15.65
N PHE A 147 -5.61 6.90 -14.31
CA PHE A 147 -4.90 6.03 -13.37
C PHE A 147 -5.16 4.54 -13.67
N ALA A 148 -6.41 4.17 -13.92
CA ALA A 148 -6.79 2.80 -14.29
C ALA A 148 -6.18 2.37 -15.63
N GLU A 149 -6.07 3.26 -16.63
CA GLU A 149 -5.37 2.97 -17.88
C GLU A 149 -3.88 2.67 -17.67
N TYR A 150 -3.19 3.41 -16.81
CA TYR A 150 -1.82 3.09 -16.41
C TYR A 150 -1.73 1.72 -15.71
N MET A 151 -2.63 1.43 -14.80
CA MET A 151 -2.69 0.15 -14.09
C MET A 151 -2.96 -1.01 -15.07
N MET A 152 -3.78 -0.83 -16.10
CA MET A 152 -4.06 -1.83 -17.11
C MET A 152 -2.83 -2.20 -17.97
N LYS A 153 -1.91 -1.26 -18.19
CA LYS A 153 -0.66 -1.51 -18.93
C LYS A 153 0.30 -2.43 -18.16
N ALA A 154 0.18 -2.48 -16.83
CA ALA A 154 1.01 -3.30 -15.98
C ALA A 154 0.21 -3.82 -14.76
N PRO A 155 -0.77 -4.71 -14.99
CA PRO A 155 -1.83 -5.04 -14.04
C PRO A 155 -1.33 -5.74 -12.76
N ALA A 156 -0.16 -6.35 -12.77
CA ALA A 156 0.47 -6.96 -11.60
C ALA A 156 1.65 -6.14 -11.06
N ASN A 157 1.74 -4.86 -11.43
CA ASN A 157 2.82 -4.02 -10.95
C ASN A 157 2.59 -3.69 -9.46
N PHE A 158 3.59 -4.00 -8.66
CA PHE A 158 3.65 -3.77 -7.23
C PHE A 158 3.34 -2.32 -6.82
N TYR A 159 3.69 -1.35 -7.67
CA TYR A 159 3.40 0.07 -7.48
C TYR A 159 1.92 0.36 -7.23
N TYR A 160 1.01 -0.34 -7.91
CA TYR A 160 -0.44 -0.18 -7.75
C TYR A 160 -1.01 -0.99 -6.59
N GLY A 161 -0.38 -2.14 -6.28
CA GLY A 161 -0.90 -3.10 -5.32
C GLY A 161 -0.70 -2.71 -3.87
N VAL A 162 0.45 -2.16 -3.52
CA VAL A 162 0.82 -1.89 -2.12
C VAL A 162 0.11 -0.67 -1.53
N MET A 163 -0.04 -0.65 -0.21
CA MET A 163 -0.69 0.47 0.50
C MET A 163 0.30 1.56 0.90
N TRP A 164 1.52 1.23 1.21
CA TRP A 164 2.48 2.11 1.87
C TRP A 164 3.07 3.24 0.99
N ASN A 165 2.97 3.16 -0.34
CA ASN A 165 3.33 4.25 -1.25
C ASN A 165 2.17 5.20 -1.56
N LYS A 166 1.08 5.10 -0.81
CA LYS A 166 -0.15 5.87 -1.00
C LYS A 166 -0.58 6.57 0.28
N PHE A 167 -1.31 7.65 0.10
CA PHE A 167 -1.88 8.47 1.16
C PHE A 167 -3.37 8.62 0.92
N TYR A 168 -4.18 8.18 1.88
CA TYR A 168 -5.62 7.99 1.71
C TYR A 168 -6.40 9.00 2.54
N ARG A 169 -7.49 9.53 2.00
CA ARG A 169 -8.48 10.25 2.80
C ARG A 169 -9.24 9.25 3.67
N ARG A 170 -9.17 9.47 4.99
CA ARG A 170 -9.78 8.57 5.97
C ARG A 170 -11.30 8.53 5.86
N ASP A 171 -11.95 9.67 5.62
CA ASP A 171 -13.41 9.75 5.48
C ASP A 171 -13.94 8.82 4.38
N ILE A 172 -13.24 8.69 3.25
CA ILE A 172 -13.61 7.76 2.17
C ILE A 172 -13.54 6.31 2.66
N VAL A 173 -12.49 5.95 3.40
CA VAL A 173 -12.33 4.58 3.93
C VAL A 173 -13.44 4.25 4.92
N ILE A 174 -13.75 5.15 5.84
CA ILE A 174 -14.73 4.93 6.91
C ILE A 174 -16.16 4.94 6.35
N ASN A 175 -16.53 5.96 5.57
CA ASN A 175 -17.89 6.13 5.07
C ASN A 175 -18.31 5.02 4.10
N ASN A 176 -17.36 4.41 3.40
CA ASN A 176 -17.62 3.31 2.46
C ASN A 176 -17.27 1.93 3.05
N ASN A 177 -16.93 1.86 4.36
CA ASN A 177 -16.61 0.62 5.07
C ASN A 177 -15.51 -0.22 4.38
N ILE A 178 -14.52 0.46 3.76
CA ILE A 178 -13.41 -0.19 3.06
C ILE A 178 -12.47 -0.86 4.08
N LYS A 179 -12.16 -2.13 3.88
CA LYS A 179 -11.37 -2.94 4.81
C LYS A 179 -10.37 -3.84 4.09
N CYS A 180 -9.27 -4.13 4.75
CA CYS A 180 -8.40 -5.23 4.34
C CYS A 180 -9.14 -6.56 4.53
N SER A 181 -9.25 -7.35 3.48
CA SER A 181 -9.99 -8.62 3.51
C SER A 181 -9.27 -9.65 4.38
N ARG A 182 -10.03 -10.29 5.29
CA ARG A 182 -9.55 -11.41 6.11
C ARG A 182 -9.53 -12.74 5.33
N ASP A 183 -10.25 -12.79 4.22
CA ASP A 183 -10.37 -14.00 3.39
C ASP A 183 -9.20 -14.20 2.43
N LEU A 184 -8.36 -13.18 2.30
CA LEU A 184 -7.18 -13.20 1.43
C LEU A 184 -5.92 -13.35 2.27
N ASN A 185 -5.14 -14.39 1.98
CA ASN A 185 -3.83 -14.60 2.61
C ASN A 185 -2.70 -13.83 1.90
N TRP A 186 -3.02 -13.16 0.78
CA TRP A 186 -2.11 -12.33 -0.01
C TRP A 186 -2.91 -11.44 -0.96
N CYS A 187 -2.33 -10.30 -1.36
CA CYS A 187 -2.97 -9.26 -2.18
C CYS A 187 -4.19 -8.58 -1.51
N GLU A 188 -4.32 -8.64 -0.20
CA GLU A 188 -5.30 -7.88 0.56
C GLU A 188 -5.15 -6.38 0.34
N ASP A 189 -3.90 -5.90 0.20
CA ASP A 189 -3.52 -4.53 -0.13
C ASP A 189 -4.09 -4.10 -1.49
N PHE A 190 -3.97 -4.96 -2.49
CA PHE A 190 -4.46 -4.66 -3.83
C PHE A 190 -5.99 -4.61 -3.86
N LEU A 191 -6.67 -5.51 -3.15
CA LEU A 191 -8.11 -5.48 -3.02
C LEU A 191 -8.57 -4.18 -2.37
N PHE A 192 -7.95 -3.77 -1.26
CA PHE A 192 -8.21 -2.49 -0.60
C PHE A 192 -8.08 -1.31 -1.58
N ASN A 193 -7.01 -1.31 -2.39
CA ASN A 193 -6.81 -0.26 -3.39
C ASN A 193 -7.90 -0.27 -4.47
N LEU A 194 -8.33 -1.45 -4.95
CA LEU A 194 -9.41 -1.55 -5.95
C LEU A 194 -10.75 -1.06 -5.40
N GLU A 195 -11.07 -1.38 -4.15
CA GLU A 195 -12.25 -0.85 -3.47
C GLU A 195 -12.17 0.67 -3.31
N TYR A 196 -11.05 1.19 -2.81
CA TYR A 196 -10.86 2.62 -2.61
C TYR A 196 -11.00 3.42 -3.92
N LEU A 197 -10.47 2.90 -5.02
CA LEU A 197 -10.57 3.52 -6.34
C LEU A 197 -12.01 3.65 -6.85
N GLN A 198 -12.98 2.91 -6.32
CA GLN A 198 -14.39 3.09 -6.70
C GLN A 198 -14.96 4.44 -6.26
N TYR A 199 -14.42 5.04 -5.21
CA TYR A 199 -15.00 6.20 -4.51
C TYR A 199 -14.23 7.51 -4.73
N ILE A 200 -13.20 7.50 -5.55
CA ILE A 200 -12.37 8.68 -5.83
C ILE A 200 -12.54 9.18 -7.27
N LYS A 201 -12.19 10.44 -7.48
CA LYS A 201 -12.19 11.10 -8.80
C LYS A 201 -10.78 11.33 -9.31
N ASN A 202 -9.88 11.80 -8.45
CA ASN A 202 -8.56 12.26 -8.81
C ASN A 202 -7.46 11.60 -7.97
N VAL A 203 -6.29 11.44 -8.58
CA VAL A 203 -5.07 10.92 -7.98
C VAL A 203 -3.95 11.91 -8.22
N SER A 204 -3.29 12.37 -7.16
CA SER A 204 -2.04 13.12 -7.27
C SER A 204 -0.87 12.16 -7.37
N VAL A 205 -0.08 12.30 -8.42
CA VAL A 205 1.11 11.47 -8.69
C VAL A 205 2.35 12.28 -8.40
N ILE A 206 3.17 11.80 -7.46
CA ILE A 206 4.44 12.41 -7.06
C ILE A 206 5.58 11.48 -7.43
N ARG A 207 6.50 11.93 -8.27
CA ARG A 207 7.63 11.11 -8.69
C ARG A 207 8.81 11.09 -7.71
N LYS A 208 8.66 11.75 -6.57
CA LYS A 208 9.63 11.72 -5.49
C LYS A 208 9.49 10.43 -4.68
N PRO A 209 10.54 9.58 -4.56
CA PRO A 209 10.51 8.43 -3.69
C PRO A 209 10.53 8.85 -2.21
N VAL A 210 9.55 8.38 -1.43
CA VAL A 210 9.44 8.77 0.00
C VAL A 210 9.52 7.58 0.97
N TYR A 211 9.56 6.36 0.44
CA TYR A 211 9.48 5.11 1.19
C TYR A 211 10.61 4.17 0.79
N TYR A 212 11.25 3.53 1.77
CA TYR A 212 12.25 2.49 1.56
C TYR A 212 11.63 1.11 1.80
N TYR A 213 11.31 0.41 0.72
CA TYR A 213 10.84 -0.96 0.75
C TYR A 213 12.00 -1.95 0.78
N VAL A 214 12.10 -2.76 1.85
CA VAL A 214 13.16 -3.76 2.04
C VAL A 214 12.72 -5.12 1.54
N LYS A 215 13.44 -5.65 0.54
CA LYS A 215 13.21 -7.03 0.13
C LYS A 215 13.91 -8.00 1.07
N THR A 216 13.19 -8.56 2.04
CA THR A 216 13.67 -9.62 2.93
C THR A 216 13.61 -11.00 2.25
N LYS A 217 14.60 -11.86 2.54
CA LYS A 217 14.52 -13.28 2.15
C LYS A 217 13.47 -13.95 3.04
N GLY A 218 12.41 -14.52 2.46
CA GLY A 218 11.39 -15.23 3.23
C GLY A 218 10.09 -14.43 3.47
N SER A 219 9.82 -13.35 2.71
CA SER A 219 8.53 -12.69 2.75
C SER A 219 7.39 -13.70 2.53
N ILE A 220 6.27 -13.52 3.24
CA ILE A 220 5.10 -14.41 3.31
C ILE A 220 4.62 -14.88 1.92
N VAL A 221 4.82 -14.06 0.90
CA VAL A 221 4.45 -14.34 -0.50
C VAL A 221 5.19 -15.55 -1.10
N SER A 222 6.32 -15.99 -0.52
CA SER A 222 7.18 -17.01 -1.13
C SER A 222 6.98 -18.45 -0.60
N THR A 223 6.25 -18.68 0.49
CA THR A 223 6.36 -19.95 1.23
C THR A 223 5.07 -20.74 1.46
N GLN A 224 3.87 -20.19 1.27
CA GLN A 224 2.63 -20.87 1.70
C GLN A 224 1.42 -20.76 0.76
N ILE A 225 1.59 -20.55 -0.54
CA ILE A 225 0.43 -20.43 -1.43
C ILE A 225 -0.01 -21.81 -1.93
N ASN A 226 -1.11 -22.33 -1.37
CA ASN A 226 -1.83 -23.49 -1.89
C ASN A 226 -2.49 -23.11 -3.23
N LEU A 227 -2.43 -24.02 -4.23
CA LEU A 227 -2.98 -23.80 -5.58
C LEU A 227 -4.48 -23.41 -5.56
N LYS A 228 -5.29 -24.07 -4.72
CA LYS A 228 -6.73 -23.76 -4.59
C LYS A 228 -6.97 -22.34 -4.05
N GLN A 229 -6.21 -21.93 -3.03
CA GLN A 229 -6.27 -20.58 -2.46
C GLN A 229 -5.82 -19.53 -3.47
N SER A 230 -4.76 -19.83 -4.25
CA SER A 230 -4.29 -18.94 -5.32
C SER A 230 -5.35 -18.69 -6.39
N VAL A 231 -6.07 -19.73 -6.82
CA VAL A 231 -7.15 -19.59 -7.81
C VAL A 231 -8.32 -18.78 -7.25
N ARG A 232 -8.71 -19.02 -5.98
CA ARG A 232 -9.78 -18.26 -5.32
C ARG A 232 -9.43 -16.78 -5.20
N THR A 233 -8.22 -16.46 -4.69
CA THR A 233 -7.75 -15.07 -4.56
C THR A 233 -7.74 -14.35 -5.90
N LYS A 234 -7.21 -14.99 -6.95
CA LYS A 234 -7.19 -14.42 -8.29
C LYS A 234 -8.58 -14.14 -8.84
N ARG A 235 -9.55 -15.02 -8.58
CA ARG A 235 -10.92 -14.81 -9.02
C ARG A 235 -11.55 -13.61 -8.33
N ILE A 236 -11.41 -13.50 -7.01
CA ILE A 236 -11.91 -12.37 -6.23
C ILE A 236 -11.30 -11.06 -6.75
N LEU A 237 -9.97 -11.00 -6.85
CA LEU A 237 -9.27 -9.82 -7.35
C LEU A 237 -9.69 -9.45 -8.78
N PHE A 238 -9.89 -10.45 -9.64
CA PHE A 238 -10.33 -10.22 -11.02
C PHE A 238 -11.74 -9.65 -11.08
N ASP A 239 -12.66 -10.12 -10.23
CA ASP A 239 -14.03 -9.60 -10.19
C ASP A 239 -14.02 -8.12 -9.78
N TYR A 240 -13.29 -7.74 -8.72
CA TYR A 240 -13.13 -6.34 -8.32
C TYR A 240 -12.43 -5.47 -9.39
N TYR A 241 -11.39 -6.01 -9.99
CA TYR A 241 -10.66 -5.34 -11.08
C TYR A 241 -11.57 -5.08 -12.27
N LYS A 242 -12.34 -6.09 -12.69
CA LYS A 242 -13.32 -5.99 -13.78
C LYS A 242 -14.41 -4.96 -13.47
N ASP A 243 -14.95 -4.96 -12.24
CA ASP A 243 -16.02 -4.05 -11.84
C ASP A 243 -15.52 -2.60 -11.77
N LEU A 244 -14.28 -2.37 -11.34
CA LEU A 244 -13.63 -1.08 -11.42
C LEU A 244 -13.61 -0.54 -12.86
N TYR A 245 -13.20 -1.36 -13.84
CA TYR A 245 -13.14 -0.93 -15.25
C TYR A 245 -14.54 -0.75 -15.87
N LYS A 246 -15.52 -1.55 -15.46
CA LYS A 246 -16.92 -1.34 -15.86
C LYS A 246 -17.47 -0.01 -15.37
N SER A 247 -17.16 0.36 -14.11
CA SER A 247 -17.62 1.63 -13.53
C SER A 247 -17.06 2.88 -14.21
N MET A 248 -16.12 2.71 -15.15
CA MET A 248 -15.48 3.78 -15.92
C MET A 248 -15.71 3.67 -17.43
N ASP A 249 -16.57 2.74 -17.88
CA ASP A 249 -16.81 2.43 -19.30
C ASP A 249 -15.54 2.02 -20.07
N LEU A 250 -14.57 1.40 -19.36
CA LEU A 250 -13.32 0.95 -19.95
C LEU A 250 -13.29 -0.56 -20.25
N TYR A 251 -14.29 -1.32 -19.75
CA TYR A 251 -14.22 -2.78 -19.78
C TYR A 251 -14.39 -3.34 -21.19
N ASP A 252 -15.41 -2.94 -21.93
CA ASP A 252 -15.79 -3.59 -23.18
C ASP A 252 -14.72 -3.43 -24.26
N GLU A 253 -14.17 -2.23 -24.42
CA GLU A 253 -13.08 -1.95 -25.36
C GLU A 253 -11.75 -2.62 -24.99
N ASN A 254 -11.52 -2.87 -23.70
CA ASN A 254 -10.25 -3.38 -23.16
C ASN A 254 -10.35 -4.79 -22.58
N LYS A 255 -11.43 -5.51 -22.82
CA LYS A 255 -11.75 -6.81 -22.23
C LYS A 255 -10.58 -7.80 -22.25
N PHE A 256 -9.89 -7.93 -23.38
CA PHE A 256 -8.74 -8.82 -23.52
C PHE A 256 -7.57 -8.40 -22.61
N LYS A 257 -7.22 -7.11 -22.56
CA LYS A 257 -6.15 -6.60 -21.70
C LYS A 257 -6.47 -6.79 -20.23
N ILE A 258 -7.74 -6.59 -19.85
CA ILE A 258 -8.22 -6.77 -18.47
C ILE A 258 -8.18 -8.26 -18.10
N GLN A 259 -8.53 -9.17 -19.02
CA GLN A 259 -8.44 -10.60 -18.79
C GLN A 259 -6.98 -11.09 -18.62
N LEU A 260 -5.99 -10.43 -19.19
CA LEU A 260 -4.58 -10.73 -18.97
C LEU A 260 -4.16 -10.55 -17.51
N PHE A 261 -4.86 -9.73 -16.73
CA PHE A 261 -4.66 -9.60 -15.28
C PHE A 261 -4.74 -10.95 -14.58
N TYR A 262 -5.69 -11.81 -14.94
CA TYR A 262 -5.86 -13.14 -14.34
C TYR A 262 -4.60 -14.00 -14.46
N PHE A 263 -3.85 -13.83 -15.53
CA PHE A 263 -2.59 -14.53 -15.77
C PHE A 263 -1.38 -13.83 -15.14
N ALA A 264 -1.47 -12.51 -14.96
CA ALA A 264 -0.36 -11.68 -14.46
C ALA A 264 -0.17 -11.77 -12.94
N VAL A 265 -1.24 -11.82 -12.15
CA VAL A 265 -1.23 -11.88 -10.66
C VAL A 265 -0.48 -13.11 -10.11
N ALA A 266 -0.11 -14.06 -10.95
CA ALA A 266 0.65 -15.23 -10.55
C ALA A 266 2.18 -15.06 -10.55
N ARG A 267 2.73 -13.93 -11.00
CA ARG A 267 4.13 -13.85 -11.42
C ARG A 267 5.12 -13.21 -10.45
N ASP A 268 4.70 -12.60 -9.36
CA ASP A 268 5.66 -11.90 -8.47
C ASP A 268 6.44 -12.85 -7.51
N GLY A 269 6.10 -14.13 -7.45
CA GLY A 269 6.78 -15.14 -6.63
C GLY A 269 7.60 -16.21 -7.40
N GLY A 270 7.54 -16.29 -8.71
CA GLY A 270 8.12 -17.41 -9.48
C GLY A 270 8.93 -16.99 -10.69
N LYS A 271 10.06 -17.71 -10.90
CA LYS A 271 10.98 -17.61 -12.02
C LYS A 271 10.36 -17.14 -13.34
N LYS A 272 11.08 -16.22 -14.04
CA LYS A 272 10.81 -15.83 -15.44
C LYS A 272 10.46 -17.04 -16.29
N ILE A 273 9.20 -17.21 -16.64
CA ILE A 273 8.83 -18.05 -17.77
C ILE A 273 9.18 -17.23 -19.01
N LYS A 274 10.17 -17.70 -19.78
CA LYS A 274 10.50 -17.15 -21.09
C LYS A 274 9.23 -17.19 -21.92
N THR A 275 8.69 -16.03 -22.25
CA THR A 275 7.67 -15.92 -23.30
C THR A 275 8.31 -16.38 -24.60
N ALA A 276 7.83 -17.51 -25.15
CA ALA A 276 8.13 -17.91 -26.50
C ALA A 276 7.68 -16.79 -27.43
N GLY A 277 8.61 -16.26 -28.20
CA GLY A 277 8.36 -15.16 -29.12
C GLY A 277 7.30 -15.55 -30.15
N PHE A 278 6.24 -14.78 -30.26
CA PHE A 278 5.46 -14.70 -31.47
C PHE A 278 6.32 -13.95 -32.51
N LYS A 279 6.97 -14.72 -33.40
CA LYS A 279 7.53 -14.16 -34.61
C LYS A 279 6.35 -13.66 -35.47
N GLN A 280 6.28 -12.37 -35.69
CA GLN A 280 5.52 -11.82 -36.80
C GLN A 280 6.17 -12.31 -38.10
N SER A 281 5.50 -13.19 -38.84
CA SER A 281 5.80 -13.45 -40.23
C SER A 281 5.16 -12.35 -41.08
N HIS A 282 5.96 -11.43 -41.53
CA HIS A 282 5.62 -10.64 -42.71
C HIS A 282 5.75 -11.53 -43.99
N LYS A 283 4.68 -11.66 -44.69
CA LYS A 283 4.61 -11.82 -46.12
C LYS A 283 3.53 -10.89 -46.69
#